data_d33404aeab3699728ba4a66bd17fc8cd
#
_entry.id   d33404aeab3699728ba4a66bd17fc8cd
#
_cell.length_a   1.000
_cell.length_b   1.000
_cell.length_c   1.000
_cell.angle_alpha   90.00
_cell.angle_beta   90.00
_cell.angle_gamma   90.00
#
_symmetry.space_group_name_H-M   'P 1'
#
loop_
_entity.id
_entity.type
_entity.pdbx_description
1 polymer ?
#
loop_
_entity_poly.entity_id
_entity_poly.type
_entity_poly.pdbx_seq_one_letter_code
_entity_poly.pdbx_strand_id
1 'polypeptide(L)'
;MDLFANLAMGFGVAFTPANLAYALLGCLLGTLIGVLPGIGAVATIAMLVPATYALPPVSALIMLAGIYYGAQYGGSTTAILVNLPGETASVVTTIDGYRMARNGRAGPALLAAGLSSFMAGCIGTLMLAAFAVPMTALALKFGAAEYFSLMVLGLVGAIVLASGSVIKAVGMTLLGILLGTVGTDMNTGIFRFALGIPELTDGIGFIAIAMGVFGYSEIIANLAKPAHERQALTSKVEGLMPTRRDLADMLPAAIRGTTLGCLLGILPGGGATIASFGAYTVEKKIRPKEGEAAFGQGNIRGVAAPEAANNAAAQTAFIPLLTLGIPPNAVMALMVGAMMIHNIQPGPQVMTSNPALFWGLIASMWIGNAMLVVLNLPLIGIWVRLLSVPYRWLFPAVVLFCAIGVYTTNSNPFDIWLVGIFGVLGYVFIQLKMEPAPLLLGFVLGPMMEENLRRALSLAHGDWLVFLRRPLSASLLAVALLLVLMMALPALRRKREEAFSEGDKP
;
A
#
# COMPACT_ATOMS: atom_id res chain seq x y z
N MET A 1 6.04 16.33 24.65
CA MET A 1 6.20 17.36 23.61
C MET A 1 4.81 17.72 23.08
N ASP A 2 4.59 19.02 22.90
CA ASP A 2 3.31 19.52 22.39
C ASP A 2 3.14 19.11 20.92
N LEU A 3 1.96 18.60 20.55
CA LEU A 3 1.61 18.18 19.18
C LEU A 3 1.81 19.34 18.19
N PHE A 4 1.43 20.54 18.56
CA PHE A 4 1.57 21.72 17.71
C PHE A 4 3.04 22.08 17.45
N ALA A 5 3.91 21.99 18.45
CA ALA A 5 5.34 22.23 18.27
C ALA A 5 5.99 21.18 17.33
N ASN A 6 5.58 19.92 17.47
CA ASN A 6 6.03 18.85 16.61
C ASN A 6 5.55 19.04 15.15
N LEU A 7 4.29 19.42 14.95
CA LEU A 7 3.76 19.71 13.62
C LEU A 7 4.45 20.94 13.02
N ALA A 8 4.71 22.00 13.81
CA ALA A 8 5.43 23.18 13.33
C ALA A 8 6.84 22.80 12.83
N MET A 9 7.57 21.97 13.60
CA MET A 9 8.86 21.41 13.16
C MET A 9 8.69 20.59 11.88
N GLY A 10 7.69 19.71 11.81
CA GLY A 10 7.41 18.88 10.63
C GLY A 10 7.15 19.73 9.37
N PHE A 11 6.33 20.77 9.48
CA PHE A 11 6.09 21.70 8.38
C PHE A 11 7.37 22.47 8.01
N GLY A 12 8.21 22.87 8.97
CA GLY A 12 9.51 23.48 8.70
C GLY A 12 10.41 22.58 7.84
N VAL A 13 10.41 21.27 8.12
CA VAL A 13 11.14 20.29 7.32
C VAL A 13 10.49 20.08 5.95
N ALA A 14 9.18 19.90 5.90
CA ALA A 14 8.44 19.59 4.66
C ALA A 14 8.45 20.76 3.67
N PHE A 15 8.45 22.01 4.14
CA PHE A 15 8.49 23.22 3.30
C PHE A 15 9.90 23.59 2.79
N THR A 16 10.94 22.82 3.12
CA THR A 16 12.23 23.06 2.48
C THR A 16 12.12 22.87 0.97
N PRO A 17 12.80 23.69 0.14
CA PRO A 17 12.70 23.60 -1.33
C PRO A 17 13.01 22.21 -1.86
N ALA A 18 13.99 21.52 -1.27
CA ALA A 18 14.35 20.16 -1.65
C ALA A 18 13.19 19.17 -1.38
N ASN A 19 12.59 19.20 -0.17
CA ASN A 19 11.51 18.30 0.19
C ASN A 19 10.23 18.60 -0.60
N LEU A 20 9.94 19.86 -0.90
CA LEU A 20 8.85 20.24 -1.81
C LEU A 20 9.07 19.70 -3.23
N ALA A 21 10.30 19.77 -3.73
CA ALA A 21 10.65 19.23 -5.06
C ALA A 21 10.51 17.70 -5.08
N TYR A 22 10.97 16.99 -4.05
CA TYR A 22 10.81 15.53 -3.95
C TYR A 22 9.36 15.11 -3.73
N ALA A 23 8.58 15.85 -2.95
CA ALA A 23 7.14 15.63 -2.80
C ALA A 23 6.44 15.77 -4.16
N LEU A 24 6.71 16.85 -4.89
CA LEU A 24 6.14 17.08 -6.22
C LEU A 24 6.57 15.99 -7.21
N LEU A 25 7.85 15.62 -7.24
CA LEU A 25 8.37 14.55 -8.09
C LEU A 25 7.68 13.22 -7.76
N GLY A 26 7.54 12.89 -6.48
CA GLY A 26 6.84 11.70 -6.02
C GLY A 26 5.37 11.69 -6.45
N CYS A 27 4.64 12.77 -6.21
CA CYS A 27 3.24 12.90 -6.62
C CYS A 27 3.08 12.79 -8.15
N LEU A 28 4.00 13.39 -8.90
CA LEU A 28 3.97 13.37 -10.37
C LEU A 28 4.26 11.98 -10.92
N LEU A 29 5.31 11.31 -10.43
CA LEU A 29 5.65 9.93 -10.81
C LEU A 29 4.56 8.96 -10.39
N GLY A 30 4.02 9.10 -9.19
CA GLY A 30 2.90 8.29 -8.72
C GLY A 30 1.67 8.45 -9.61
N THR A 31 1.26 9.68 -9.91
CA THR A 31 0.12 9.95 -10.80
C THR A 31 0.37 9.41 -12.20
N LEU A 32 1.59 9.64 -12.75
CA LEU A 32 2.00 9.12 -14.05
C LEU A 32 1.77 7.61 -14.16
N ILE A 33 2.25 6.88 -13.18
CA ILE A 33 2.21 5.41 -13.17
C ILE A 33 0.81 4.90 -12.80
N GLY A 34 0.12 5.56 -11.88
CA GLY A 34 -1.27 5.25 -11.57
C GLY A 34 -2.20 5.38 -12.78
N VAL A 35 -1.93 6.34 -13.66
CA VAL A 35 -2.65 6.51 -14.94
C VAL A 35 -2.27 5.43 -15.95
N LEU A 36 -1.11 4.78 -15.85
CA LEU A 36 -0.72 3.69 -16.75
C LEU A 36 -1.31 2.35 -16.24
N PRO A 37 -2.28 1.75 -16.94
CA PRO A 37 -2.91 0.52 -16.48
C PRO A 37 -1.88 -0.62 -16.36
N GLY A 38 -1.91 -1.33 -15.26
CA GLY A 38 -1.09 -2.52 -15.06
C GLY A 38 0.28 -2.28 -14.43
N ILE A 39 0.59 -1.06 -13.95
CA ILE A 39 1.77 -0.80 -13.11
C ILE A 39 1.27 -0.17 -11.82
N GLY A 40 0.95 -0.97 -10.82
CA GLY A 40 0.41 -0.47 -9.55
C GLY A 40 1.43 0.29 -8.70
N ALA A 41 0.95 0.91 -7.60
CA ALA A 41 1.77 1.64 -6.64
C ALA A 41 2.91 0.79 -6.05
N VAL A 42 2.64 -0.48 -5.77
CA VAL A 42 3.61 -1.42 -5.19
C VAL A 42 4.79 -1.61 -6.15
N ALA A 43 4.51 -1.94 -7.42
CA ALA A 43 5.54 -2.12 -8.44
C ALA A 43 6.38 -0.85 -8.60
N THR A 44 5.73 0.31 -8.67
CA THR A 44 6.40 1.61 -8.83
C THR A 44 7.34 1.92 -7.68
N ILE A 45 6.86 1.77 -6.45
CA ILE A 45 7.69 2.03 -5.26
C ILE A 45 8.84 1.04 -5.23
N ALA A 46 8.59 -0.26 -5.47
CA ALA A 46 9.63 -1.27 -5.54
C ALA A 46 10.74 -0.89 -6.54
N MET A 47 10.37 -0.42 -7.74
CA MET A 47 11.32 0.00 -8.77
C MET A 47 12.09 1.27 -8.41
N LEU A 48 11.50 2.19 -7.64
CA LEU A 48 12.09 3.50 -7.33
C LEU A 48 12.80 3.55 -5.97
N VAL A 49 12.57 2.56 -5.08
CA VAL A 49 13.28 2.46 -3.79
C VAL A 49 14.81 2.57 -3.96
N PRO A 50 15.45 1.85 -4.90
CA PRO A 50 16.90 1.99 -5.10
C PRO A 50 17.34 3.40 -5.49
N ALA A 51 16.55 4.10 -6.30
CA ALA A 51 16.85 5.48 -6.70
C ALA A 51 16.85 6.46 -5.52
N THR A 52 16.18 6.10 -4.42
CA THR A 52 16.17 6.93 -3.21
C THR A 52 17.42 6.79 -2.35
N TYR A 53 18.29 5.81 -2.60
CA TYR A 53 19.50 5.55 -1.81
C TYR A 53 20.42 6.75 -1.69
N ALA A 54 20.56 7.52 -2.78
CA ALA A 54 21.41 8.71 -2.81
C ALA A 54 20.75 9.97 -2.19
N LEU A 55 19.49 9.87 -1.74
CA LEU A 55 18.74 11.01 -1.19
C LEU A 55 18.86 11.08 0.33
N PRO A 56 18.71 12.27 0.92
CA PRO A 56 18.50 12.37 2.36
C PRO A 56 17.30 11.53 2.79
N PRO A 57 17.36 10.82 3.94
CA PRO A 57 16.30 9.89 4.36
C PRO A 57 14.88 10.48 4.38
N VAL A 58 14.75 11.72 4.88
CA VAL A 58 13.46 12.44 4.92
C VAL A 58 12.92 12.65 3.51
N SER A 59 13.78 13.14 2.60
CA SER A 59 13.41 13.42 1.20
C SER A 59 13.01 12.13 0.46
N ALA A 60 13.74 11.04 0.72
CA ALA A 60 13.45 9.73 0.16
C ALA A 60 12.04 9.24 0.56
N LEU A 61 11.72 9.28 1.86
CA LEU A 61 10.41 8.84 2.35
C LEU A 61 9.28 9.76 1.89
N ILE A 62 9.50 11.07 1.83
CA ILE A 62 8.55 12.05 1.29
C ILE A 62 8.24 11.74 -0.18
N MET A 63 9.26 11.47 -0.99
CA MET A 63 9.09 11.12 -2.40
C MET A 63 8.32 9.81 -2.56
N LEU A 64 8.69 8.76 -1.84
CA LEU A 64 8.00 7.45 -1.90
C LEU A 64 6.54 7.54 -1.42
N ALA A 65 6.27 8.31 -0.38
CA ALA A 65 4.91 8.58 0.08
C ALA A 65 4.11 9.31 -1.00
N GLY A 66 4.70 10.33 -1.65
CA GLY A 66 4.11 11.03 -2.79
C GLY A 66 3.77 10.10 -3.96
N ILE A 67 4.65 9.11 -4.24
CA ILE A 67 4.39 8.07 -5.26
C ILE A 67 3.16 7.24 -4.87
N TYR A 68 3.06 6.84 -3.61
CA TYR A 68 1.93 6.05 -3.13
C TYR A 68 0.60 6.78 -3.31
N TYR A 69 0.51 8.03 -2.84
CA TYR A 69 -0.72 8.82 -2.99
C TYR A 69 -1.01 9.15 -4.45
N GLY A 70 0.03 9.49 -5.21
CA GLY A 70 -0.10 9.80 -6.62
C GLY A 70 -0.66 8.64 -7.43
N ALA A 71 -0.23 7.41 -7.14
CA ALA A 71 -0.74 6.22 -7.79
C ALA A 71 -2.22 5.96 -7.48
N GLN A 72 -2.68 6.27 -6.25
CA GLN A 72 -4.10 6.20 -5.88
C GLN A 72 -4.94 7.14 -6.77
N TYR A 73 -4.55 8.42 -6.87
CA TYR A 73 -5.25 9.40 -7.69
C TYR A 73 -5.21 9.06 -9.19
N GLY A 74 -4.04 8.66 -9.70
CA GLY A 74 -3.88 8.25 -11.09
C GLY A 74 -4.71 7.02 -11.44
N GLY A 75 -4.75 6.04 -10.54
CA GLY A 75 -5.52 4.81 -10.70
C GLY A 75 -7.02 5.05 -10.78
N SER A 76 -7.54 6.00 -10.03
CA SER A 76 -8.95 6.42 -10.10
C SER A 76 -9.28 7.07 -11.44
N THR A 77 -8.34 7.84 -12.00
CA THR A 77 -8.51 8.47 -13.32
C THR A 77 -8.72 7.43 -14.42
N THR A 78 -7.90 6.38 -14.46
CA THR A 78 -8.05 5.29 -15.43
C THR A 78 -9.28 4.44 -15.16
N ALA A 79 -9.59 4.15 -13.92
CA ALA A 79 -10.81 3.44 -13.55
C ALA A 79 -12.06 4.13 -14.11
N ILE A 80 -12.13 5.46 -13.99
CA ILE A 80 -13.27 6.27 -14.47
C ILE A 80 -13.30 6.40 -15.99
N LEU A 81 -12.15 6.69 -16.63
CA LEU A 81 -12.14 7.06 -18.05
C LEU A 81 -12.10 5.86 -19.00
N VAL A 82 -11.45 4.77 -18.60
CA VAL A 82 -11.15 3.65 -19.49
C VAL A 82 -11.58 2.28 -18.97
N ASN A 83 -12.24 2.23 -17.83
CA ASN A 83 -12.67 0.99 -17.15
C ASN A 83 -11.52 0.03 -16.82
N LEU A 84 -10.31 0.56 -16.66
CA LEU A 84 -9.14 -0.20 -16.27
C LEU A 84 -8.62 0.37 -14.95
N PRO A 85 -8.70 -0.38 -13.84
CA PRO A 85 -8.18 0.11 -12.58
C PRO A 85 -6.65 0.25 -12.66
N GLY A 86 -6.11 1.40 -12.26
CA GLY A 86 -4.66 1.59 -12.18
C GLY A 86 -4.05 0.87 -10.98
N GLU A 87 -4.88 0.54 -10.00
CA GLU A 87 -4.52 -0.25 -8.82
C GLU A 87 -5.73 -1.03 -8.29
N THR A 88 -5.47 -1.99 -7.38
CA THR A 88 -6.52 -2.88 -6.86
C THR A 88 -7.61 -2.15 -6.07
N ALA A 89 -7.29 -1.05 -5.39
CA ALA A 89 -8.28 -0.29 -4.63
C ALA A 89 -9.24 0.51 -5.52
N SER A 90 -8.82 0.88 -6.74
CA SER A 90 -9.65 1.61 -7.70
C SER A 90 -10.57 0.72 -8.55
N VAL A 91 -10.50 -0.62 -8.39
CA VAL A 91 -11.42 -1.56 -9.07
C VAL A 91 -12.88 -1.20 -8.80
N VAL A 92 -13.21 -0.88 -7.57
CA VAL A 92 -14.60 -0.53 -7.18
C VAL A 92 -15.07 0.74 -7.87
N THR A 93 -14.17 1.68 -8.09
CA THR A 93 -14.47 2.96 -8.75
C THR A 93 -14.87 2.77 -10.22
N THR A 94 -14.45 1.66 -10.87
CA THR A 94 -14.88 1.36 -12.24
C THR A 94 -16.39 1.14 -12.34
N ILE A 95 -17.01 0.58 -11.30
CA ILE A 95 -18.43 0.15 -11.32
C ILE A 95 -19.35 1.33 -11.63
N ASP A 96 -19.23 2.41 -10.89
CA ASP A 96 -20.06 3.60 -11.07
C ASP A 96 -19.32 4.72 -11.83
N GLY A 97 -18.02 4.89 -11.61
CA GLY A 97 -17.23 5.96 -12.22
C GLY A 97 -17.17 5.85 -13.74
N TYR A 98 -16.92 4.67 -14.28
CA TYR A 98 -16.92 4.44 -15.71
C TYR A 98 -18.33 4.61 -16.32
N ARG A 99 -19.38 4.16 -15.62
CA ARG A 99 -20.76 4.40 -16.05
C ARG A 99 -21.10 5.88 -16.10
N MET A 100 -20.67 6.68 -15.10
CA MET A 100 -20.80 8.12 -15.15
C MET A 100 -20.09 8.71 -16.36
N ALA A 101 -18.86 8.29 -16.65
CA ALA A 101 -18.11 8.77 -17.80
C ALA A 101 -18.80 8.44 -19.13
N ARG A 102 -19.34 7.23 -19.27
CA ARG A 102 -20.13 6.80 -20.46
C ARG A 102 -21.43 7.59 -20.61
N ASN A 103 -22.02 8.05 -19.51
CA ASN A 103 -23.22 8.88 -19.50
C ASN A 103 -22.89 10.40 -19.68
N GLY A 104 -21.68 10.75 -20.14
CA GLY A 104 -21.26 12.14 -20.36
C GLY A 104 -20.89 12.90 -19.06
N ARG A 105 -20.78 12.22 -17.94
CA ARG A 105 -20.49 12.79 -16.60
C ARG A 105 -19.07 12.44 -16.10
N ALA A 106 -18.11 12.34 -17.00
CA ALA A 106 -16.70 12.04 -16.66
C ALA A 106 -16.11 13.11 -15.75
N GLY A 107 -16.34 14.39 -16.03
CA GLY A 107 -15.86 15.50 -15.22
C GLY A 107 -16.35 15.46 -13.76
N PRO A 108 -17.67 15.38 -13.48
CA PRO A 108 -18.20 15.21 -12.14
C PRO A 108 -17.67 13.96 -11.42
N ALA A 109 -17.46 12.82 -12.11
CA ALA A 109 -16.89 11.62 -11.52
C ALA A 109 -15.44 11.82 -11.08
N LEU A 110 -14.60 12.42 -11.93
CA LEU A 110 -13.21 12.73 -11.63
C LEU A 110 -13.07 13.73 -10.47
N LEU A 111 -13.94 14.75 -10.46
CA LEU A 111 -13.91 15.72 -9.37
C LEU A 111 -14.40 15.10 -8.06
N ALA A 112 -15.43 14.24 -8.10
CA ALA A 112 -15.89 13.50 -6.93
C ALA A 112 -14.76 12.60 -6.37
N ALA A 113 -14.07 11.86 -7.23
CA ALA A 113 -12.91 11.07 -6.83
C ALA A 113 -11.83 11.95 -6.20
N GLY A 114 -11.36 12.98 -6.89
CA GLY A 114 -10.27 13.84 -6.43
C GLY A 114 -10.58 14.60 -5.13
N LEU A 115 -11.77 15.20 -5.00
CA LEU A 115 -12.13 15.92 -3.77
C LEU A 115 -12.37 15.00 -2.58
N SER A 116 -13.01 13.84 -2.80
CA SER A 116 -13.21 12.86 -1.74
C SER A 116 -11.89 12.30 -1.25
N SER A 117 -10.96 12.00 -2.17
CA SER A 117 -9.60 11.57 -1.86
C SER A 117 -8.81 12.63 -1.09
N PHE A 118 -8.90 13.90 -1.50
CA PHE A 118 -8.24 15.01 -0.80
C PHE A 118 -8.74 15.17 0.62
N MET A 119 -10.06 15.25 0.79
CA MET A 119 -10.67 15.36 2.12
C MET A 119 -10.25 14.18 3.01
N ALA A 120 -10.35 12.97 2.49
CA ALA A 120 -10.04 11.75 3.21
C ALA A 120 -8.54 11.65 3.53
N GLY A 121 -7.67 12.03 2.61
CA GLY A 121 -6.23 12.10 2.83
C GLY A 121 -5.86 13.09 3.93
N CYS A 122 -6.47 14.28 3.93
CA CYS A 122 -6.24 15.27 5.00
C CYS A 122 -6.71 14.77 6.37
N ILE A 123 -7.90 14.16 6.44
CA ILE A 123 -8.44 13.59 7.69
C ILE A 123 -7.59 12.40 8.15
N GLY A 124 -7.20 11.50 7.24
CA GLY A 124 -6.32 10.36 7.54
C GLY A 124 -4.97 10.80 8.09
N THR A 125 -4.37 11.85 7.52
CA THR A 125 -3.13 12.44 8.04
C THR A 125 -3.34 13.09 9.42
N LEU A 126 -4.48 13.74 9.64
CA LEU A 126 -4.83 14.27 10.96
C LEU A 126 -4.94 13.15 12.00
N MET A 127 -5.59 12.04 11.64
CA MET A 127 -5.67 10.84 12.48
C MET A 127 -4.29 10.27 12.77
N LEU A 128 -3.42 10.16 11.76
CA LEU A 128 -2.03 9.74 11.94
C LEU A 128 -1.31 10.65 12.95
N ALA A 129 -1.38 11.97 12.79
CA ALA A 129 -0.73 12.94 13.68
C ALA A 129 -1.27 12.85 15.11
N ALA A 130 -2.60 12.74 15.28
CA ALA A 130 -3.25 12.66 16.58
C ALA A 130 -2.94 11.36 17.33
N PHE A 131 -2.89 10.23 16.61
CA PHE A 131 -2.65 8.92 17.22
C PHE A 131 -1.16 8.56 17.32
N ALA A 132 -0.27 9.26 16.62
CA ALA A 132 1.17 8.97 16.62
C ALA A 132 1.77 8.93 18.04
N VAL A 133 1.53 9.96 18.85
CA VAL A 133 2.09 10.06 20.22
C VAL A 133 1.51 8.98 21.15
N PRO A 134 0.18 8.82 21.30
CA PRO A 134 -0.37 7.79 22.18
C PRO A 134 -0.04 6.37 21.73
N MET A 135 0.01 6.10 20.42
CA MET A 135 0.39 4.78 19.89
C MET A 135 1.87 4.48 20.15
N THR A 136 2.75 5.46 19.96
CA THR A 136 4.17 5.30 20.31
C THR A 136 4.36 5.06 21.81
N ALA A 137 3.64 5.77 22.67
CA ALA A 137 3.68 5.54 24.11
C ALA A 137 3.19 4.14 24.51
N LEU A 138 2.19 3.61 23.79
CA LEU A 138 1.74 2.22 23.94
C LEU A 138 2.80 1.24 23.44
N ALA A 139 3.38 1.50 22.28
CA ALA A 139 4.40 0.65 21.65
C ALA A 139 5.67 0.51 22.50
N LEU A 140 6.06 1.56 23.23
CA LEU A 140 7.18 1.53 24.19
C LEU A 140 6.97 0.59 25.39
N LYS A 141 5.73 0.16 25.64
CA LYS A 141 5.41 -0.86 26.65
C LYS A 141 5.57 -2.29 26.13
N PHE A 142 5.77 -2.45 24.82
CA PHE A 142 5.94 -3.75 24.21
C PHE A 142 7.36 -4.28 24.48
N GLY A 143 7.43 -5.51 24.99
CA GLY A 143 8.66 -6.29 25.03
C GLY A 143 8.70 -7.31 23.91
N ALA A 144 9.68 -8.20 23.93
CA ALA A 144 9.88 -9.20 22.87
C ALA A 144 8.66 -10.13 22.69
N ALA A 145 7.96 -10.48 23.77
CA ALA A 145 6.76 -11.33 23.68
C ALA A 145 5.60 -10.62 22.97
N GLU A 146 5.40 -9.33 23.25
CA GLU A 146 4.37 -8.53 22.60
C GLU A 146 4.68 -8.31 21.13
N TYR A 147 5.93 -8.00 20.76
CA TYR A 147 6.35 -7.86 19.36
C TYR A 147 6.18 -9.17 18.60
N PHE A 148 6.56 -10.32 19.16
CA PHE A 148 6.30 -11.63 18.55
C PHE A 148 4.81 -11.81 18.26
N SER A 149 3.96 -11.60 19.28
CA SER A 149 2.51 -11.78 19.17
C SER A 149 1.87 -10.82 18.15
N LEU A 150 2.39 -9.60 18.07
CA LEU A 150 1.94 -8.60 17.11
C LEU A 150 2.33 -8.97 15.67
N MET A 151 3.52 -9.55 15.47
CA MET A 151 3.95 -10.06 14.15
C MET A 151 3.13 -11.27 13.72
N VAL A 152 2.82 -12.18 14.65
CA VAL A 152 1.88 -13.30 14.38
C VAL A 152 0.52 -12.75 13.96
N LEU A 153 -0.02 -11.77 14.69
CA LEU A 153 -1.27 -11.12 14.33
C LEU A 153 -1.19 -10.44 12.94
N GLY A 154 -0.08 -9.77 12.64
CA GLY A 154 0.16 -9.15 11.34
C GLY A 154 0.15 -10.16 10.19
N LEU A 155 0.85 -11.29 10.34
CA LEU A 155 0.89 -12.36 9.34
C LEU A 155 -0.48 -13.04 9.18
N VAL A 156 -1.16 -13.34 10.28
CA VAL A 156 -2.53 -13.88 10.25
C VAL A 156 -3.47 -12.90 9.57
N GLY A 157 -3.40 -11.62 9.91
CA GLY A 157 -4.17 -10.55 9.26
C GLY A 157 -3.94 -10.51 7.76
N ALA A 158 -2.67 -10.57 7.33
CA ALA A 158 -2.32 -10.60 5.91
C ALA A 158 -2.94 -11.81 5.18
N ILE A 159 -2.94 -13.00 5.80
CA ILE A 159 -3.55 -14.20 5.25
C ILE A 159 -5.10 -14.07 5.18
N VAL A 160 -5.71 -13.57 6.25
CA VAL A 160 -7.17 -13.41 6.34
C VAL A 160 -7.70 -12.44 5.30
N LEU A 161 -6.97 -11.36 5.08
CA LEU A 161 -7.38 -10.26 4.21
C LEU A 161 -6.83 -10.37 2.78
N ALA A 162 -5.94 -11.34 2.52
CA ALA A 162 -5.46 -11.62 1.16
C ALA A 162 -6.60 -11.98 0.22
N SER A 163 -6.54 -11.52 -1.03
CA SER A 163 -7.50 -11.89 -2.06
C SER A 163 -7.32 -13.34 -2.50
N GLY A 164 -8.40 -14.01 -2.89
CA GLY A 164 -8.38 -15.37 -3.41
C GLY A 164 -8.29 -16.47 -2.34
N SER A 165 -7.51 -17.53 -2.60
CA SER A 165 -7.46 -18.74 -1.76
C SER A 165 -6.59 -18.55 -0.52
N VAL A 166 -7.17 -18.82 0.66
CA VAL A 166 -6.46 -18.81 1.95
C VAL A 166 -5.23 -19.74 1.95
N ILE A 167 -5.35 -20.93 1.36
CA ILE A 167 -4.25 -21.90 1.28
C ILE A 167 -3.07 -21.32 0.50
N LYS A 168 -3.34 -20.61 -0.61
CA LYS A 168 -2.32 -19.92 -1.39
C LYS A 168 -1.68 -18.79 -0.60
N ALA A 169 -2.48 -18.00 0.13
CA ALA A 169 -1.96 -16.93 0.99
C ALA A 169 -1.05 -17.49 2.11
N VAL A 170 -1.45 -18.59 2.76
CA VAL A 170 -0.59 -19.30 3.73
C VAL A 170 0.70 -19.77 3.08
N GLY A 171 0.63 -20.42 1.91
CA GLY A 171 1.80 -20.87 1.17
C GLY A 171 2.76 -19.73 0.82
N MET A 172 2.22 -18.59 0.35
CA MET A 172 3.01 -17.39 0.04
C MET A 172 3.66 -16.78 1.29
N THR A 173 2.93 -16.72 2.41
CA THR A 173 3.48 -16.24 3.68
C THR A 173 4.63 -17.13 4.17
N LEU A 174 4.43 -18.46 4.15
CA LEU A 174 5.48 -19.41 4.55
C LEU A 174 6.70 -19.35 3.64
N LEU A 175 6.48 -19.22 2.33
CA LEU A 175 7.57 -19.02 1.38
C LEU A 175 8.32 -17.72 1.67
N GLY A 176 7.61 -16.64 1.98
CA GLY A 176 8.22 -15.37 2.39
C GLY A 176 9.06 -15.50 3.65
N ILE A 177 8.53 -16.14 4.70
CA ILE A 177 9.29 -16.42 5.93
C ILE A 177 10.54 -17.23 5.63
N LEU A 178 10.44 -18.30 4.82
CA LEU A 178 11.58 -19.14 4.43
C LEU A 178 12.66 -18.32 3.70
N LEU A 179 12.27 -17.49 2.72
CA LEU A 179 13.20 -16.63 2.00
C LEU A 179 13.84 -15.59 2.92
N GLY A 180 13.12 -15.07 3.92
CA GLY A 180 13.65 -14.15 4.92
C GLY A 180 14.66 -14.79 5.89
N THR A 181 14.67 -16.13 6.00
CA THR A 181 15.64 -16.84 6.85
C THR A 181 16.92 -17.25 6.11
N VAL A 182 17.03 -16.97 4.81
CA VAL A 182 18.26 -17.19 4.03
C VAL A 182 19.35 -16.23 4.51
N GLY A 183 20.56 -16.70 4.69
CA GLY A 183 21.71 -15.90 5.10
C GLY A 183 22.29 -16.30 6.45
N THR A 184 23.03 -15.40 7.07
CA THR A 184 23.68 -15.62 8.35
C THR A 184 22.70 -15.51 9.51
N ASP A 185 22.56 -16.53 10.32
CA ASP A 185 21.83 -16.44 11.59
C ASP A 185 22.57 -15.55 12.57
N MET A 186 21.97 -14.41 12.93
CA MET A 186 22.58 -13.40 13.80
C MET A 186 22.90 -13.90 15.21
N ASN A 187 22.25 -14.98 15.68
CA ASN A 187 22.48 -15.53 17.02
C ASN A 187 23.59 -16.61 17.04
N THR A 188 23.69 -17.42 16.00
CA THR A 188 24.63 -18.56 15.94
C THR A 188 25.81 -18.32 15.01
N GLY A 189 25.74 -17.33 14.10
CA GLY A 189 26.72 -17.08 13.05
C GLY A 189 26.75 -18.16 11.94
N ILE A 190 25.80 -19.11 11.95
CA ILE A 190 25.72 -20.17 10.96
C ILE A 190 24.97 -19.70 9.72
N PHE A 191 25.50 -20.03 8.53
CA PHE A 191 24.82 -19.77 7.26
C PHE A 191 23.63 -20.71 7.08
N ARG A 192 22.45 -20.14 6.81
CA ARG A 192 21.23 -20.87 6.52
C ARG A 192 20.86 -20.71 5.05
N PHE A 193 20.60 -21.83 4.38
CA PHE A 193 20.13 -21.88 2.98
C PHE A 193 21.01 -21.10 1.97
N ALA A 194 22.28 -20.84 2.30
CA ALA A 194 23.20 -20.13 1.39
C ALA A 194 23.66 -21.00 0.22
N LEU A 195 23.42 -22.33 0.23
CA LEU A 195 23.70 -23.28 -0.86
C LEU A 195 25.15 -23.24 -1.38
N GLY A 196 26.10 -22.75 -0.57
CA GLY A 196 27.50 -22.54 -0.99
C GLY A 196 27.72 -21.32 -1.90
N ILE A 197 26.71 -20.43 -2.05
CA ILE A 197 26.80 -19.19 -2.82
C ILE A 197 27.19 -18.08 -1.85
N PRO A 198 28.39 -17.46 -2.02
CA PRO A 198 28.87 -16.43 -1.10
C PRO A 198 27.92 -15.23 -0.96
N GLU A 199 27.29 -14.83 -2.07
CA GLU A 199 26.37 -13.68 -2.12
C GLU A 199 25.10 -13.91 -1.30
N LEU A 200 24.73 -15.18 -1.03
CA LEU A 200 23.58 -15.52 -0.19
C LEU A 200 23.93 -15.58 1.31
N THR A 201 25.20 -15.42 1.70
CA THR A 201 25.59 -15.39 3.12
C THR A 201 25.04 -14.16 3.84
N ASP A 202 24.88 -13.04 3.13
CA ASP A 202 24.26 -11.82 3.64
C ASP A 202 22.73 -11.81 3.49
N GLY A 203 22.16 -12.91 2.99
CA GLY A 203 20.74 -13.06 2.74
C GLY A 203 20.31 -12.58 1.36
N ILE A 204 19.02 -12.70 1.09
CA ILE A 204 18.41 -12.20 -0.14
C ILE A 204 18.04 -10.72 0.07
N GLY A 205 18.49 -9.84 -0.84
CA GLY A 205 18.16 -8.44 -0.79
C GLY A 205 16.65 -8.20 -0.90
N PHE A 206 16.07 -7.48 0.05
CA PHE A 206 14.64 -7.11 0.05
C PHE A 206 14.20 -6.50 -1.28
N ILE A 207 15.03 -5.58 -1.81
CA ILE A 207 14.76 -4.87 -3.08
C ILE A 207 14.68 -5.85 -4.25
N ALA A 208 15.57 -6.85 -4.30
CA ALA A 208 15.59 -7.82 -5.39
C ALA A 208 14.29 -8.66 -5.44
N ILE A 209 13.80 -9.11 -4.28
CA ILE A 209 12.49 -9.79 -4.21
C ILE A 209 11.36 -8.86 -4.60
N ALA A 210 11.30 -7.66 -4.01
CA ALA A 210 10.22 -6.72 -4.22
C ALA A 210 10.12 -6.29 -5.69
N MET A 211 11.24 -5.88 -6.30
CA MET A 211 11.29 -5.48 -7.71
C MET A 211 10.99 -6.65 -8.65
N GLY A 212 11.51 -7.85 -8.36
CA GLY A 212 11.23 -9.03 -9.16
C GLY A 212 9.75 -9.37 -9.11
N VAL A 213 9.24 -9.65 -7.89
CA VAL A 213 7.88 -10.18 -7.71
C VAL A 213 6.78 -9.18 -8.06
N PHE A 214 6.99 -7.87 -7.90
CA PHE A 214 5.98 -6.85 -8.23
C PHE A 214 6.30 -6.11 -9.53
N GLY A 215 7.56 -5.68 -9.71
CA GLY A 215 7.95 -4.88 -10.88
C GLY A 215 8.08 -5.70 -12.16
N TYR A 216 9.05 -6.60 -12.20
CA TYR A 216 9.33 -7.38 -13.41
C TYR A 216 8.20 -8.34 -13.76
N SER A 217 7.56 -8.96 -12.76
CA SER A 217 6.42 -9.85 -12.99
C SER A 217 5.27 -9.16 -13.71
N GLU A 218 4.99 -7.92 -13.32
CA GLU A 218 3.93 -7.13 -13.93
C GLU A 218 4.28 -6.68 -15.35
N ILE A 219 5.54 -6.31 -15.59
CA ILE A 219 6.06 -6.04 -16.94
C ILE A 219 5.86 -7.27 -17.83
N ILE A 220 6.28 -8.46 -17.36
CA ILE A 220 6.13 -9.72 -18.10
C ILE A 220 4.65 -10.02 -18.37
N ALA A 221 3.79 -9.89 -17.37
CA ALA A 221 2.35 -10.12 -17.49
C ALA A 221 1.70 -9.17 -18.51
N ASN A 222 2.08 -7.89 -18.51
CA ASN A 222 1.57 -6.92 -19.46
C ASN A 222 2.07 -7.15 -20.89
N LEU A 223 3.32 -7.62 -21.05
CA LEU A 223 3.86 -8.00 -22.37
C LEU A 223 3.18 -9.25 -22.94
N ALA A 224 2.72 -10.16 -22.10
CA ALA A 224 2.01 -11.36 -22.51
C ALA A 224 0.59 -11.10 -23.02
N LYS A 225 -0.01 -9.94 -22.68
CA LYS A 225 -1.35 -9.57 -23.17
C LYS A 225 -1.34 -9.20 -24.65
N PRO A 226 -2.38 -9.56 -25.43
CA PRO A 226 -2.53 -9.17 -26.84
C PRO A 226 -2.56 -7.64 -27.02
N ALA A 227 -1.99 -7.15 -28.13
CA ALA A 227 -1.86 -5.71 -28.37
C ALA A 227 -3.21 -4.97 -28.47
N HIS A 228 -4.28 -5.63 -28.92
CA HIS A 228 -5.61 -5.05 -29.03
C HIS A 228 -6.32 -4.83 -27.67
N GLU A 229 -5.97 -5.59 -26.65
CA GLU A 229 -6.49 -5.39 -25.28
C GLU A 229 -5.84 -4.21 -24.55
N ARG A 230 -4.77 -3.65 -25.13
CA ARG A 230 -4.01 -2.53 -24.57
C ARG A 230 -4.51 -1.17 -25.05
N GLN A 231 -5.47 -1.12 -26.00
CA GLN A 231 -6.03 0.14 -26.47
C GLN A 231 -7.23 0.55 -25.61
N ALA A 232 -7.02 1.60 -24.81
CA ALA A 232 -8.08 2.18 -24.01
C ALA A 232 -8.95 3.12 -24.87
N LEU A 233 -10.26 2.88 -24.89
CA LEU A 233 -11.23 3.83 -25.41
C LEU A 233 -11.42 4.95 -24.39
N THR A 234 -10.79 6.10 -24.61
CA THR A 234 -10.91 7.25 -23.72
C THR A 234 -12.26 7.93 -23.86
N SER A 235 -12.95 8.17 -22.73
CA SER A 235 -14.13 9.03 -22.68
C SER A 235 -13.70 10.51 -22.73
N LYS A 236 -14.42 11.33 -23.51
CA LYS A 236 -14.17 12.79 -23.49
C LYS A 236 -14.51 13.36 -22.12
N VAL A 237 -13.62 14.19 -21.58
CA VAL A 237 -13.85 14.91 -20.34
C VAL A 237 -14.44 16.26 -20.68
N GLU A 238 -15.76 16.41 -20.49
CA GLU A 238 -16.47 17.66 -20.66
C GLU A 238 -17.02 18.12 -19.29
N GLY A 239 -16.76 19.37 -18.91
CA GLY A 239 -17.29 19.99 -17.68
C GLY A 239 -16.86 19.29 -16.39
N LEU A 240 -15.87 19.83 -15.67
CA LEU A 240 -15.41 19.28 -14.39
C LEU A 240 -16.38 19.52 -13.24
N MET A 241 -17.22 20.57 -13.31
CA MET A 241 -18.01 21.02 -12.17
C MET A 241 -19.22 20.12 -11.89
N PRO A 242 -19.32 19.58 -10.65
CA PRO A 242 -20.51 18.86 -10.20
C PRO A 242 -21.66 19.83 -9.91
N THR A 243 -22.87 19.32 -9.94
CA THR A 243 -24.04 20.08 -9.51
C THR A 243 -24.06 20.22 -7.98
N ARG A 244 -24.84 21.17 -7.46
CA ARG A 244 -25.05 21.31 -6.00
C ARG A 244 -25.61 20.03 -5.38
N ARG A 245 -26.42 19.29 -6.14
CA ARG A 245 -26.96 18.00 -5.73
C ARG A 245 -25.86 16.95 -5.63
N ASP A 246 -24.97 16.89 -6.63
CA ASP A 246 -23.82 15.98 -6.59
C ASP A 246 -22.96 16.21 -5.33
N LEU A 247 -22.70 17.47 -4.98
CA LEU A 247 -21.95 17.81 -3.76
C LEU A 247 -22.69 17.39 -2.48
N ALA A 248 -24.01 17.56 -2.43
CA ALA A 248 -24.83 17.16 -1.29
C ALA A 248 -24.92 15.63 -1.12
N ASP A 249 -24.78 14.87 -2.20
CA ASP A 249 -24.82 13.41 -2.18
C ASP A 249 -23.44 12.79 -1.95
N MET A 250 -22.38 13.34 -2.55
CA MET A 250 -21.03 12.83 -2.41
C MET A 250 -20.41 13.08 -1.03
N LEU A 251 -20.65 14.25 -0.41
CA LEU A 251 -19.97 14.63 0.83
C LEU A 251 -20.26 13.68 2.01
N PRO A 252 -21.53 13.33 2.33
CA PRO A 252 -21.81 12.35 3.38
C PRO A 252 -21.25 10.96 3.07
N ALA A 253 -21.26 10.57 1.80
CA ALA A 253 -20.69 9.29 1.36
C ALA A 253 -19.15 9.26 1.56
N ALA A 254 -18.48 10.36 1.18
CA ALA A 254 -17.04 10.51 1.39
C ALA A 254 -16.66 10.52 2.88
N ILE A 255 -17.45 11.14 3.77
CA ILE A 255 -17.21 11.11 5.22
C ILE A 255 -17.32 9.69 5.76
N ARG A 256 -18.35 8.92 5.37
CA ARG A 256 -18.49 7.52 5.78
C ARG A 256 -17.35 6.66 5.24
N GLY A 257 -16.99 6.86 3.96
CA GLY A 257 -15.82 6.22 3.34
C GLY A 257 -14.54 6.53 4.10
N THR A 258 -14.28 7.80 4.43
CA THR A 258 -13.12 8.24 5.21
C THR A 258 -13.05 7.53 6.56
N THR A 259 -14.18 7.46 7.28
CA THR A 259 -14.23 6.79 8.59
C THR A 259 -13.88 5.32 8.47
N LEU A 260 -14.45 4.61 7.50
CA LEU A 260 -14.13 3.21 7.23
C LEU A 260 -12.67 3.04 6.81
N GLY A 261 -12.18 3.91 5.94
CA GLY A 261 -10.79 3.91 5.49
C GLY A 261 -9.80 4.09 6.63
N CYS A 262 -10.05 5.07 7.51
CA CYS A 262 -9.22 5.29 8.70
C CYS A 262 -9.15 4.07 9.62
N LEU A 263 -10.25 3.35 9.79
CA LEU A 263 -10.29 2.15 10.64
C LEU A 263 -9.62 0.95 9.98
N LEU A 264 -9.91 0.70 8.70
CA LEU A 264 -9.42 -0.47 7.99
C LEU A 264 -7.97 -0.34 7.53
N GLY A 265 -7.48 0.89 7.33
CA GLY A 265 -6.10 1.15 6.93
C GLY A 265 -5.05 0.76 7.98
N ILE A 266 -5.43 0.79 9.26
CA ILE A 266 -4.56 0.37 10.37
C ILE A 266 -4.43 -1.16 10.43
N LEU A 267 -5.42 -1.89 9.89
CA LEU A 267 -5.46 -3.35 9.99
C LEU A 267 -4.48 -4.03 9.02
N PRO A 268 -3.72 -5.03 9.49
CA PRO A 268 -2.84 -5.78 8.62
C PRO A 268 -3.60 -6.53 7.51
N GLY A 269 -3.07 -6.47 6.30
CA GLY A 269 -3.47 -7.29 5.16
C GLY A 269 -4.50 -6.69 4.21
N GLY A 270 -5.35 -5.75 4.64
CA GLY A 270 -6.47 -5.31 3.80
C GLY A 270 -6.36 -3.91 3.21
N GLY A 271 -5.78 -3.02 3.97
CA GLY A 271 -5.51 -1.64 3.59
C GLY A 271 -6.59 -0.99 2.73
N ALA A 272 -6.13 -0.29 1.71
CA ALA A 272 -6.94 0.53 0.81
C ALA A 272 -7.98 -0.28 0.01
N THR A 273 -7.64 -1.49 -0.43
CA THR A 273 -8.55 -2.32 -1.24
C THR A 273 -9.81 -2.72 -0.47
N ILE A 274 -9.64 -3.31 0.72
CA ILE A 274 -10.80 -3.72 1.54
C ILE A 274 -11.60 -2.51 2.00
N ALA A 275 -10.93 -1.39 2.30
CA ALA A 275 -11.61 -0.15 2.65
C ALA A 275 -12.52 0.36 1.53
N SER A 276 -12.05 0.36 0.27
CA SER A 276 -12.83 0.73 -0.90
C SER A 276 -14.06 -0.15 -1.10
N PHE A 277 -13.86 -1.48 -1.11
CA PHE A 277 -14.97 -2.44 -1.25
C PHE A 277 -15.97 -2.32 -0.09
N GLY A 278 -15.48 -2.20 1.14
CA GLY A 278 -16.28 -2.00 2.33
C GLY A 278 -17.14 -0.74 2.25
N ALA A 279 -16.55 0.38 1.85
CA ALA A 279 -17.26 1.65 1.69
C ALA A 279 -18.35 1.58 0.63
N TYR A 280 -18.06 0.98 -0.53
CA TYR A 280 -19.06 0.76 -1.58
C TYR A 280 -20.22 -0.10 -1.09
N THR A 281 -19.92 -1.19 -0.41
CA THR A 281 -20.93 -2.12 0.13
C THR A 281 -21.82 -1.44 1.17
N VAL A 282 -21.26 -0.58 2.02
CA VAL A 282 -22.03 0.20 2.99
C VAL A 282 -22.94 1.20 2.28
N GLU A 283 -22.41 1.95 1.30
CA GLU A 283 -23.20 2.91 0.54
C GLU A 283 -24.33 2.24 -0.24
N LYS A 284 -24.11 1.10 -0.86
CA LYS A 284 -25.12 0.31 -1.59
C LYS A 284 -26.30 -0.11 -0.69
N LYS A 285 -26.07 -0.31 0.62
CA LYS A 285 -27.14 -0.62 1.59
C LYS A 285 -27.98 0.61 1.97
N ILE A 286 -27.44 1.81 1.79
CA ILE A 286 -28.16 3.06 2.04
C ILE A 286 -28.99 3.37 0.79
N ARG A 287 -30.31 3.32 0.91
CA ARG A 287 -31.23 3.55 -0.22
C ARG A 287 -30.87 4.82 -0.99
N PRO A 288 -30.79 4.77 -2.34
CA PRO A 288 -30.65 5.96 -3.16
C PRO A 288 -31.80 6.93 -2.90
N LYS A 289 -31.52 8.23 -2.91
CA LYS A 289 -32.56 9.24 -2.84
C LYS A 289 -33.32 9.31 -4.16
N GLU A 290 -34.51 9.90 -4.13
CA GLU A 290 -35.31 10.11 -5.34
C GLU A 290 -34.52 10.92 -6.39
N GLY A 291 -34.42 10.38 -7.61
CA GLY A 291 -33.66 10.95 -8.71
C GLY A 291 -32.15 10.72 -8.68
N GLU A 292 -31.59 9.92 -7.75
CA GLU A 292 -30.24 9.38 -7.86
C GLU A 292 -30.21 8.19 -8.81
N ALA A 293 -29.08 8.01 -9.54
CA ALA A 293 -28.83 6.78 -10.28
C ALA A 293 -28.71 5.59 -9.30
N ALA A 294 -29.13 4.40 -9.72
CA ALA A 294 -28.87 3.19 -8.95
C ALA A 294 -27.36 2.90 -8.91
N PHE A 295 -26.89 2.21 -7.85
CA PHE A 295 -25.51 1.72 -7.80
C PHE A 295 -25.24 0.75 -8.94
N GLY A 296 -24.09 0.90 -9.59
CA GLY A 296 -23.72 0.20 -10.82
C GLY A 296 -24.27 0.85 -12.11
N GLN A 297 -25.01 1.97 -12.02
CA GLN A 297 -25.53 2.71 -13.15
C GLN A 297 -25.01 4.17 -13.22
N GLY A 298 -23.98 4.49 -12.44
CA GLY A 298 -23.35 5.81 -12.39
C GLY A 298 -23.78 6.64 -11.20
N ASN A 299 -23.88 6.05 -10.03
CA ASN A 299 -24.15 6.75 -8.77
C ASN A 299 -22.86 7.43 -8.25
N ILE A 300 -22.90 8.75 -8.01
CA ILE A 300 -21.72 9.51 -7.56
C ILE A 300 -21.23 9.09 -6.18
N ARG A 301 -22.11 8.56 -5.30
CA ARG A 301 -21.73 8.01 -3.99
C ARG A 301 -20.89 6.75 -4.14
N GLY A 302 -21.14 5.97 -5.22
CA GLY A 302 -20.35 4.78 -5.59
C GLY A 302 -18.94 5.12 -6.09
N VAL A 303 -18.64 6.40 -6.33
CA VAL A 303 -17.29 6.92 -6.60
C VAL A 303 -16.72 7.55 -5.33
N ALA A 304 -17.46 8.47 -4.70
CA ALA A 304 -16.95 9.27 -3.61
C ALA A 304 -16.56 8.47 -2.35
N ALA A 305 -17.37 7.49 -1.96
CA ALA A 305 -17.11 6.71 -0.75
C ALA A 305 -15.91 5.75 -0.88
N PRO A 306 -15.77 4.95 -1.96
CA PRO A 306 -14.60 4.10 -2.17
C PRO A 306 -13.31 4.90 -2.28
N GLU A 307 -13.32 6.02 -3.00
CA GLU A 307 -12.13 6.86 -3.16
C GLU A 307 -11.70 7.54 -1.87
N ALA A 308 -12.66 7.99 -1.06
CA ALA A 308 -12.37 8.49 0.26
C ALA A 308 -11.79 7.38 1.17
N ALA A 309 -12.37 6.19 1.15
CA ALA A 309 -11.90 5.07 1.94
C ALA A 309 -10.49 4.60 1.55
N ASN A 310 -10.22 4.55 0.25
CA ASN A 310 -8.92 4.23 -0.32
C ASN A 310 -7.84 5.19 0.23
N ASN A 311 -8.04 6.49 0.06
CA ASN A 311 -7.05 7.49 0.44
C ASN A 311 -6.89 7.63 1.96
N ALA A 312 -7.98 7.53 2.73
CA ALA A 312 -7.90 7.50 4.19
C ALA A 312 -7.09 6.29 4.69
N ALA A 313 -7.34 5.10 4.11
CA ALA A 313 -6.61 3.88 4.47
C ALA A 313 -5.12 3.97 4.10
N ALA A 314 -4.79 4.58 2.95
CA ALA A 314 -3.42 4.81 2.56
C ALA A 314 -2.65 5.66 3.56
N GLN A 315 -3.27 6.71 4.12
CA GLN A 315 -2.67 7.57 5.14
C GLN A 315 -2.53 6.86 6.49
N THR A 316 -3.61 6.21 6.95
CA THR A 316 -3.60 5.57 8.28
C THR A 316 -2.78 4.30 8.34
N ALA A 317 -2.41 3.70 7.19
CA ALA A 317 -1.45 2.60 7.12
C ALA A 317 -0.04 2.99 7.63
N PHE A 318 0.29 4.28 7.65
CA PHE A 318 1.52 4.77 8.26
C PHE A 318 1.51 4.71 9.81
N ILE A 319 0.34 4.62 10.44
CA ILE A 319 0.25 4.54 11.92
C ILE A 319 1.01 3.30 12.42
N PRO A 320 0.62 2.06 12.08
CA PRO A 320 1.35 0.88 12.56
C PRO A 320 2.80 0.83 12.06
N LEU A 321 3.09 1.31 10.86
CA LEU A 321 4.45 1.37 10.34
C LEU A 321 5.36 2.23 11.21
N LEU A 322 4.97 3.49 11.45
CA LEU A 322 5.82 4.47 12.12
C LEU A 322 5.84 4.30 13.64
N THR A 323 4.75 3.78 14.24
CA THR A 323 4.64 3.66 15.71
C THR A 323 4.98 2.27 16.23
N LEU A 324 4.72 1.22 15.47
CA LEU A 324 4.94 -0.17 15.86
C LEU A 324 6.03 -0.87 15.04
N GLY A 325 6.42 -0.29 13.89
CA GLY A 325 7.38 -0.91 12.97
C GLY A 325 6.80 -2.06 12.15
N ILE A 326 5.47 -2.16 12.05
CA ILE A 326 4.79 -3.24 11.37
C ILE A 326 4.09 -2.73 10.11
N PRO A 327 4.47 -3.23 8.93
CA PRO A 327 3.81 -2.87 7.70
C PRO A 327 2.44 -3.56 7.60
N PRO A 328 1.32 -2.81 7.46
CA PRO A 328 0.01 -3.42 7.30
C PRO A 328 -0.27 -3.90 5.86
N ASN A 329 0.51 -3.50 4.89
CA ASN A 329 0.34 -3.89 3.49
C ASN A 329 1.68 -3.90 2.74
N ALA A 330 1.67 -4.34 1.47
CA ALA A 330 2.87 -4.46 0.64
C ALA A 330 3.60 -3.12 0.42
N VAL A 331 2.86 -2.01 0.23
CA VAL A 331 3.48 -0.67 0.09
C VAL A 331 4.23 -0.29 1.36
N MET A 332 3.61 -0.50 2.52
CA MET A 332 4.26 -0.22 3.80
C MET A 332 5.46 -1.13 4.06
N ALA A 333 5.44 -2.39 3.57
CA ALA A 333 6.60 -3.27 3.62
C ALA A 333 7.77 -2.71 2.77
N LEU A 334 7.48 -2.15 1.59
CA LEU A 334 8.48 -1.44 0.79
C LEU A 334 9.03 -0.19 1.49
N MET A 335 8.17 0.54 2.21
CA MET A 335 8.60 1.68 3.02
C MET A 335 9.51 1.25 4.19
N VAL A 336 9.24 0.08 4.82
CA VAL A 336 10.19 -0.53 5.78
C VAL A 336 11.54 -0.76 5.12
N GLY A 337 11.55 -1.37 3.94
CA GLY A 337 12.78 -1.60 3.18
C GLY A 337 13.53 -0.30 2.86
N ALA A 338 12.83 0.73 2.44
CA ALA A 338 13.42 2.05 2.21
C ALA A 338 14.01 2.66 3.50
N MET A 339 13.31 2.55 4.63
CA MET A 339 13.83 3.00 5.93
C MET A 339 15.09 2.23 6.32
N MET A 340 15.10 0.89 6.13
CA MET A 340 16.25 0.05 6.47
C MET A 340 17.49 0.38 5.62
N ILE A 341 17.32 0.69 4.32
CA ILE A 341 18.41 1.14 3.44
C ILE A 341 19.07 2.41 3.97
N HIS A 342 18.27 3.28 4.60
CA HIS A 342 18.76 4.51 5.23
C HIS A 342 19.18 4.32 6.70
N ASN A 343 19.37 3.08 7.17
CA ASN A 343 19.70 2.73 8.54
C ASN A 343 18.70 3.25 9.59
N ILE A 344 17.43 3.38 9.19
CA ILE A 344 16.33 3.77 10.08
C ILE A 344 15.52 2.53 10.41
N GLN A 345 15.55 2.12 11.66
CA GLN A 345 14.73 1.02 12.14
C GLN A 345 13.29 1.51 12.36
N PRO A 346 12.29 1.00 11.61
CA PRO A 346 10.90 1.42 11.80
C PRO A 346 10.39 1.03 13.20
N GLY A 347 9.50 1.84 13.76
CA GLY A 347 8.93 1.58 15.06
C GLY A 347 8.97 2.78 16.01
N PRO A 348 8.68 2.57 17.32
CA PRO A 348 8.44 3.67 18.27
C PRO A 348 9.64 4.58 18.48
N GLN A 349 10.85 4.07 18.20
CA GLN A 349 12.09 4.84 18.37
C GLN A 349 12.26 5.92 17.29
N VAL A 350 11.63 5.78 16.10
CA VAL A 350 11.78 6.78 15.03
C VAL A 350 11.32 8.17 15.47
N MET A 351 10.23 8.23 16.25
CA MET A 351 9.70 9.50 16.74
C MET A 351 10.67 10.22 17.68
N THR A 352 11.48 9.48 18.44
CA THR A 352 12.44 10.04 19.40
C THR A 352 13.82 10.24 18.82
N SER A 353 14.32 9.29 18.01
CA SER A 353 15.65 9.32 17.41
C SER A 353 15.72 10.24 16.18
N ASN A 354 14.64 10.31 15.40
CA ASN A 354 14.55 11.06 14.16
C ASN A 354 13.25 11.88 14.07
N PRO A 355 12.98 12.81 15.02
CA PRO A 355 11.72 13.55 15.06
C PRO A 355 11.48 14.39 13.80
N ALA A 356 12.53 14.97 13.23
CA ALA A 356 12.44 15.74 11.97
C ALA A 356 11.96 14.87 10.80
N LEU A 357 12.41 13.63 10.70
CA LEU A 357 11.96 12.67 9.69
C LEU A 357 10.49 12.29 9.95
N PHE A 358 10.16 11.92 11.19
CA PHE A 358 8.84 11.46 11.56
C PHE A 358 7.76 12.53 11.28
N TRP A 359 7.96 13.73 11.83
CA TRP A 359 6.99 14.82 11.67
C TRP A 359 7.07 15.50 10.30
N GLY A 360 8.25 15.53 9.68
CA GLY A 360 8.43 16.01 8.31
C GLY A 360 7.67 15.15 7.30
N LEU A 361 7.72 13.82 7.45
CA LEU A 361 6.94 12.91 6.62
C LEU A 361 5.43 13.14 6.81
N ILE A 362 4.94 13.23 8.06
CA ILE A 362 3.52 13.49 8.35
C ILE A 362 3.07 14.83 7.74
N ALA A 363 3.83 15.91 7.94
CA ALA A 363 3.50 17.22 7.40
C ALA A 363 3.51 17.22 5.86
N SER A 364 4.43 16.49 5.23
CA SER A 364 4.50 16.37 3.77
C SER A 364 3.27 15.71 3.14
N MET A 365 2.52 14.91 3.90
CA MET A 365 1.31 14.25 3.41
C MET A 365 0.20 15.26 3.07
N TRP A 366 0.00 16.31 3.87
CA TRP A 366 -0.95 17.38 3.53
C TRP A 366 -0.50 18.15 2.28
N ILE A 367 0.80 18.44 2.18
CA ILE A 367 1.38 19.14 1.03
C ILE A 367 1.23 18.28 -0.23
N GLY A 368 1.57 16.99 -0.15
CA GLY A 368 1.41 16.03 -1.25
C GLY A 368 -0.05 15.89 -1.69
N ASN A 369 -0.99 15.78 -0.76
CA ASN A 369 -2.42 15.74 -1.09
C ASN A 369 -2.88 17.02 -1.82
N ALA A 370 -2.43 18.21 -1.39
CA ALA A 370 -2.72 19.47 -2.08
C ALA A 370 -2.12 19.49 -3.50
N MET A 371 -0.87 19.03 -3.65
CA MET A 371 -0.22 18.90 -4.96
C MET A 371 -1.00 17.96 -5.89
N LEU A 372 -1.52 16.85 -5.37
CA LEU A 372 -2.27 15.87 -6.16
C LEU A 372 -3.60 16.41 -6.67
N VAL A 373 -4.29 17.27 -5.91
CA VAL A 373 -5.49 17.98 -6.41
C VAL A 373 -5.13 18.82 -7.62
N VAL A 374 -4.04 19.58 -7.54
CA VAL A 374 -3.57 20.43 -8.65
C VAL A 374 -3.13 19.58 -9.85
N LEU A 375 -2.43 18.49 -9.61
CA LEU A 375 -1.94 17.61 -10.68
C LEU A 375 -3.08 16.86 -11.38
N ASN A 376 -4.09 16.39 -10.63
CA ASN A 376 -5.10 15.48 -11.18
C ASN A 376 -6.37 16.17 -11.68
N LEU A 377 -6.76 17.35 -11.17
CA LEU A 377 -7.97 18.02 -11.63
C LEU A 377 -7.68 19.02 -12.76
N PRO A 378 -6.88 20.09 -12.58
CA PRO A 378 -6.62 21.04 -13.68
C PRO A 378 -5.81 20.42 -14.83
N LEU A 379 -4.89 19.49 -14.53
CA LEU A 379 -3.99 18.90 -15.52
C LEU A 379 -4.50 17.58 -16.10
N ILE A 380 -5.77 17.24 -15.88
CA ILE A 380 -6.38 15.99 -16.36
C ILE A 380 -6.16 15.73 -17.86
N GLY A 381 -6.13 16.78 -18.67
CA GLY A 381 -5.88 16.70 -20.10
C GLY A 381 -4.50 16.12 -20.47
N ILE A 382 -3.49 16.30 -19.60
CA ILE A 382 -2.15 15.72 -19.79
C ILE A 382 -2.23 14.20 -19.58
N TRP A 383 -2.88 13.78 -18.51
CA TRP A 383 -3.03 12.37 -18.16
C TRP A 383 -3.85 11.60 -19.21
N VAL A 384 -4.92 12.19 -19.72
CA VAL A 384 -5.71 11.61 -20.82
C VAL A 384 -4.86 11.37 -22.06
N ARG A 385 -3.99 12.32 -22.43
CA ARG A 385 -3.06 12.14 -23.58
C ARG A 385 -2.03 11.04 -23.31
N LEU A 386 -1.59 10.90 -22.06
CA LEU A 386 -0.61 9.89 -21.67
C LEU A 386 -1.15 8.46 -21.86
N LEU A 387 -2.45 8.24 -21.64
CA LEU A 387 -3.10 6.95 -21.91
C LEU A 387 -2.94 6.45 -23.35
N SER A 388 -2.60 7.34 -24.28
CA SER A 388 -2.34 6.97 -25.69
C SER A 388 -0.90 6.52 -25.96
N VAL A 389 0.03 6.62 -24.99
CA VAL A 389 1.44 6.21 -25.16
C VAL A 389 1.55 4.68 -25.18
N PRO A 390 2.10 4.10 -26.26
CA PRO A 390 2.25 2.65 -26.35
C PRO A 390 3.21 2.11 -25.28
N TYR A 391 2.78 1.11 -24.51
CA TYR A 391 3.55 0.46 -23.45
C TYR A 391 4.93 -0.07 -23.91
N ARG A 392 5.05 -0.41 -25.20
CA ARG A 392 6.32 -0.89 -25.81
C ARG A 392 7.51 0.07 -25.65
N TRP A 393 7.26 1.37 -25.45
CA TRP A 393 8.31 2.36 -25.25
C TRP A 393 8.68 2.55 -23.78
N LEU A 394 7.73 2.27 -22.88
CA LEU A 394 7.92 2.48 -21.45
C LEU A 394 8.68 1.32 -20.80
N PHE A 395 8.35 0.06 -21.16
CA PHE A 395 8.92 -1.08 -20.43
C PHE A 395 10.44 -1.25 -20.56
N PRO A 396 11.12 -0.99 -21.71
CA PRO A 396 12.56 -1.16 -21.79
C PRO A 396 13.30 -0.15 -20.90
N ALA A 397 12.80 1.09 -20.86
CA ALA A 397 13.35 2.12 -19.97
C ALA A 397 13.20 1.73 -18.50
N VAL A 398 12.03 1.26 -18.11
CA VAL A 398 11.75 0.80 -16.73
C VAL A 398 12.69 -0.34 -16.35
N VAL A 399 12.80 -1.38 -17.18
CA VAL A 399 13.69 -2.53 -16.92
C VAL A 399 15.14 -2.10 -16.75
N LEU A 400 15.63 -1.20 -17.60
CA LEU A 400 16.98 -0.69 -17.53
C LEU A 400 17.22 0.10 -16.23
N PHE A 401 16.33 1.05 -15.89
CA PHE A 401 16.43 1.81 -14.65
C PHE A 401 16.37 0.94 -13.41
N CYS A 402 15.52 -0.08 -13.41
CA CYS A 402 15.45 -1.06 -12.33
C CYS A 402 16.75 -1.84 -12.15
N ALA A 403 17.36 -2.32 -13.24
CA ALA A 403 18.64 -3.03 -13.19
C ALA A 403 19.76 -2.15 -12.64
N ILE A 404 19.84 -0.89 -13.12
CA ILE A 404 20.81 0.10 -12.61
C ILE A 404 20.55 0.38 -11.13
N GLY A 405 19.28 0.58 -10.74
CA GLY A 405 18.90 0.90 -9.37
C GLY A 405 19.29 -0.21 -8.40
N VAL A 406 18.98 -1.47 -8.71
CA VAL A 406 19.36 -2.61 -7.87
C VAL A 406 20.87 -2.75 -7.74
N TYR A 407 21.57 -2.64 -8.87
CA TYR A 407 23.04 -2.70 -8.87
C TYR A 407 23.65 -1.63 -7.97
N THR A 408 23.17 -0.38 -8.03
CA THR A 408 23.74 0.74 -7.26
C THR A 408 23.53 0.62 -5.76
N THR A 409 22.55 -0.18 -5.31
CA THR A 409 22.26 -0.34 -3.87
C THR A 409 23.37 -1.13 -3.15
N ASN A 410 23.80 -2.26 -3.72
CA ASN A 410 24.77 -3.16 -3.10
C ASN A 410 26.04 -3.32 -3.94
N SER A 411 26.12 -2.67 -5.11
CA SER A 411 27.22 -2.85 -6.09
C SER A 411 27.46 -4.33 -6.47
N ASN A 412 26.40 -5.15 -6.42
CA ASN A 412 26.46 -6.59 -6.63
C ASN A 412 25.65 -7.01 -7.88
N PRO A 413 26.31 -7.56 -8.92
CA PRO A 413 25.61 -8.06 -10.11
C PRO A 413 24.65 -9.22 -9.82
N PHE A 414 24.86 -9.96 -8.74
CA PHE A 414 24.01 -11.07 -8.34
C PHE A 414 22.57 -10.63 -8.05
N ASP A 415 22.38 -9.41 -7.50
CA ASP A 415 21.06 -8.86 -7.23
C ASP A 415 20.25 -8.66 -8.51
N ILE A 416 20.89 -8.35 -9.65
CA ILE A 416 20.20 -8.26 -10.95
C ILE A 416 19.65 -9.62 -11.38
N TRP A 417 20.44 -10.69 -11.19
CA TRP A 417 19.97 -12.05 -11.46
C TRP A 417 18.81 -12.45 -10.56
N LEU A 418 18.87 -12.07 -9.27
CA LEU A 418 17.79 -12.32 -8.32
C LEU A 418 16.50 -11.61 -8.77
N VAL A 419 16.57 -10.34 -9.20
CA VAL A 419 15.41 -9.62 -9.75
C VAL A 419 14.80 -10.36 -10.94
N GLY A 420 15.64 -10.86 -11.85
CA GLY A 420 15.18 -11.65 -13.00
C GLY A 420 14.47 -12.95 -12.56
N ILE A 421 15.08 -13.71 -11.65
CA ILE A 421 14.51 -14.96 -11.11
C ILE A 421 13.18 -14.68 -10.40
N PHE A 422 13.13 -13.71 -9.51
CA PHE A 422 11.91 -13.32 -8.81
C PHE A 422 10.87 -12.70 -9.74
N GLY A 423 11.28 -12.09 -10.86
CA GLY A 423 10.38 -11.61 -11.90
C GLY A 423 9.63 -12.73 -12.59
N VAL A 424 10.35 -13.80 -12.97
CA VAL A 424 9.75 -15.01 -13.55
C VAL A 424 8.86 -15.72 -12.53
N LEU A 425 9.32 -15.87 -11.29
CA LEU A 425 8.52 -16.48 -10.21
C LEU A 425 7.26 -15.66 -9.93
N GLY A 426 7.37 -14.34 -9.87
CA GLY A 426 6.22 -13.43 -9.70
C GLY A 426 5.21 -13.57 -10.82
N TYR A 427 5.65 -13.69 -12.07
CA TYR A 427 4.78 -13.98 -13.20
C TYR A 427 4.05 -15.32 -13.05
N VAL A 428 4.75 -16.36 -12.62
CA VAL A 428 4.14 -17.68 -12.32
C VAL A 428 3.10 -17.53 -11.20
N PHE A 429 3.37 -16.75 -10.16
CA PHE A 429 2.40 -16.48 -9.09
C PHE A 429 1.14 -15.80 -9.62
N ILE A 430 1.29 -14.81 -10.52
CA ILE A 430 0.15 -14.16 -11.19
C ILE A 430 -0.68 -15.20 -11.97
N GLN A 431 -0.04 -16.06 -12.77
CA GLN A 431 -0.74 -17.09 -13.55
C GLN A 431 -1.46 -18.12 -12.66
N LEU A 432 -0.89 -18.43 -11.52
CA LEU A 432 -1.49 -19.32 -10.52
C LEU A 432 -2.52 -18.61 -9.63
N LYS A 433 -2.80 -17.33 -9.85
CA LYS A 433 -3.67 -16.51 -8.99
C LYS A 433 -3.24 -16.57 -7.52
N MET A 434 -1.95 -16.41 -7.28
CA MET A 434 -1.33 -16.32 -5.95
C MET A 434 -0.93 -14.87 -5.70
N GLU A 435 -1.51 -14.25 -4.68
CA GLU A 435 -1.21 -12.86 -4.34
C GLU A 435 0.19 -12.74 -3.72
N PRO A 436 1.08 -11.87 -4.27
CA PRO A 436 2.45 -11.75 -3.77
C PRO A 436 2.61 -10.95 -2.48
N ALA A 437 1.62 -10.16 -2.07
CA ALA A 437 1.70 -9.35 -0.86
C ALA A 437 1.98 -10.15 0.42
N PRO A 438 1.31 -11.31 0.68
CA PRO A 438 1.64 -12.16 1.83
C PRO A 438 3.08 -12.67 1.84
N LEU A 439 3.69 -12.93 0.66
CA LEU A 439 5.10 -13.32 0.56
C LEU A 439 6.01 -12.20 1.06
N LEU A 440 5.79 -10.96 0.60
CA LEU A 440 6.62 -9.84 1.02
C LEU A 440 6.50 -9.54 2.52
N LEU A 441 5.27 -9.63 3.06
CA LEU A 441 5.03 -9.48 4.49
C LEU A 441 5.70 -10.61 5.29
N GLY A 442 5.61 -11.86 4.83
CA GLY A 442 6.32 -12.99 5.41
C GLY A 442 7.83 -12.81 5.41
N PHE A 443 8.39 -12.29 4.31
CA PHE A 443 9.81 -12.00 4.18
C PHE A 443 10.29 -10.94 5.18
N VAL A 444 9.53 -9.86 5.37
CA VAL A 444 9.90 -8.78 6.30
C VAL A 444 9.65 -9.16 7.75
N LEU A 445 8.47 -9.72 8.04
CA LEU A 445 8.08 -10.02 9.43
C LEU A 445 8.66 -11.33 9.96
N GLY A 446 9.03 -12.27 9.09
CA GLY A 446 9.58 -13.59 9.48
C GLY A 446 10.83 -13.51 10.35
N PRO A 447 11.90 -12.86 9.89
CA PRO A 447 13.12 -12.67 10.67
C PRO A 447 12.88 -11.92 11.98
N MET A 448 12.07 -10.84 11.94
CA MET A 448 11.71 -10.08 13.13
C MET A 448 10.91 -10.93 14.14
N MET A 449 10.01 -11.77 13.65
CA MET A 449 9.23 -12.70 14.47
C MET A 449 10.14 -13.73 15.13
N GLU A 450 11.08 -14.32 14.39
CA GLU A 450 12.06 -15.27 14.92
C GLU A 450 12.95 -14.64 15.99
N GLU A 451 13.48 -13.45 15.74
CA GLU A 451 14.32 -12.71 16.69
C GLU A 451 13.55 -12.45 17.99
N ASN A 452 12.34 -11.93 17.91
CA ASN A 452 11.53 -11.63 19.08
C ASN A 452 11.07 -12.89 19.82
N LEU A 453 10.80 -14.00 19.11
CA LEU A 453 10.51 -15.30 19.73
C LEU A 453 11.70 -15.78 20.57
N ARG A 454 12.89 -15.81 19.97
CA ARG A 454 14.12 -16.25 20.64
C ARG A 454 14.44 -15.37 21.84
N ARG A 455 14.32 -14.04 21.67
CA ARG A 455 14.55 -13.06 22.75
C ARG A 455 13.55 -13.23 23.89
N ALA A 456 12.26 -13.43 23.59
CA ALA A 456 11.24 -13.65 24.61
C ALA A 456 11.50 -14.95 25.40
N LEU A 457 11.81 -16.05 24.71
CA LEU A 457 12.11 -17.32 25.35
C LEU A 457 13.42 -17.27 26.15
N SER A 458 14.45 -16.59 25.65
CA SER A 458 15.70 -16.40 26.39
C SER A 458 15.48 -15.64 27.70
N LEU A 459 14.71 -14.55 27.66
CA LEU A 459 14.37 -13.77 28.86
C LEU A 459 13.46 -14.54 29.83
N ALA A 460 12.64 -15.46 29.33
CA ALA A 460 11.76 -16.30 30.12
C ALA A 460 12.37 -17.67 30.47
N HIS A 461 13.69 -17.84 30.30
CA HIS A 461 14.40 -19.11 30.58
C HIS A 461 13.74 -20.35 29.93
N GLY A 462 13.20 -20.19 28.72
CA GLY A 462 12.52 -21.25 27.95
C GLY A 462 11.04 -21.46 28.27
N ASP A 463 10.44 -20.65 29.15
CA ASP A 463 9.01 -20.77 29.49
C ASP A 463 8.11 -20.21 28.38
N TRP A 464 7.45 -21.09 27.62
CA TRP A 464 6.48 -20.73 26.59
C TRP A 464 5.21 -20.04 27.14
N LEU A 465 4.91 -20.22 28.43
CA LEU A 465 3.76 -19.56 29.04
C LEU A 465 3.92 -18.05 29.13
N VAL A 466 5.12 -17.51 28.88
CA VAL A 466 5.38 -16.06 28.83
C VAL A 466 4.42 -15.33 27.90
N PHE A 467 4.08 -15.92 26.76
CA PHE A 467 3.17 -15.33 25.77
C PHE A 467 1.73 -15.24 26.27
N LEU A 468 1.32 -16.13 27.16
CA LEU A 468 -0.03 -16.14 27.77
C LEU A 468 -0.10 -15.39 29.10
N ARG A 469 1.00 -15.33 29.86
CA ARG A 469 1.06 -14.60 31.14
C ARG A 469 1.14 -13.08 30.95
N ARG A 470 1.67 -12.62 29.83
CA ARG A 470 1.74 -11.20 29.51
C ARG A 470 0.42 -10.75 28.86
N PRO A 471 -0.36 -9.85 29.49
CA PRO A 471 -1.74 -9.59 29.05
C PRO A 471 -1.83 -9.01 27.65
N LEU A 472 -0.89 -8.13 27.25
CA LEU A 472 -0.86 -7.59 25.90
C LEU A 472 -0.53 -8.67 24.84
N SER A 473 0.47 -9.50 25.12
CA SER A 473 0.82 -10.63 24.25
C SER A 473 -0.35 -11.61 24.11
N ALA A 474 -0.96 -12.01 25.22
CA ALA A 474 -2.11 -12.92 25.24
C ALA A 474 -3.31 -12.36 24.46
N SER A 475 -3.60 -11.06 24.61
CA SER A 475 -4.69 -10.41 23.88
C SER A 475 -4.45 -10.39 22.38
N LEU A 476 -3.23 -10.10 21.93
CA LEU A 476 -2.86 -10.11 20.50
C LEU A 476 -2.98 -11.52 19.90
N LEU A 477 -2.51 -12.55 20.61
CA LEU A 477 -2.65 -13.95 20.19
C LEU A 477 -4.12 -14.42 20.20
N ALA A 478 -4.91 -13.99 21.16
CA ALA A 478 -6.34 -14.28 21.18
C ALA A 478 -7.08 -13.68 19.99
N VAL A 479 -6.74 -12.43 19.61
CA VAL A 479 -7.29 -11.80 18.40
C VAL A 479 -6.82 -12.56 17.14
N ALA A 480 -5.55 -12.95 17.06
CA ALA A 480 -5.03 -13.75 15.94
C ALA A 480 -5.78 -15.09 15.82
N LEU A 481 -5.97 -15.79 16.93
CA LEU A 481 -6.74 -17.05 16.97
C LEU A 481 -8.18 -16.84 16.55
N LEU A 482 -8.83 -15.78 17.04
CA LEU A 482 -10.20 -15.43 16.65
C LEU A 482 -10.31 -15.22 15.13
N LEU A 483 -9.37 -14.51 14.52
CA LEU A 483 -9.32 -14.30 13.06
C LEU A 483 -9.19 -15.64 12.32
N VAL A 484 -8.32 -16.55 12.78
CA VAL A 484 -8.19 -17.90 12.19
C VAL A 484 -9.48 -18.70 12.32
N LEU A 485 -10.12 -18.69 13.50
CA LEU A 485 -11.40 -19.38 13.71
C LEU A 485 -12.51 -18.80 12.83
N MET A 486 -12.56 -17.49 12.69
CA MET A 486 -13.53 -16.83 11.78
C MET A 486 -13.34 -17.28 10.32
N MET A 487 -12.11 -17.51 9.86
CA MET A 487 -11.85 -18.05 8.52
C MET A 487 -12.36 -19.49 8.35
N ALA A 488 -12.33 -20.28 9.40
CA ALA A 488 -12.79 -21.67 9.38
C ALA A 488 -14.34 -21.79 9.29
N LEU A 489 -15.09 -20.72 9.59
CA LEU A 489 -16.54 -20.72 9.53
C LEU A 489 -17.06 -20.64 8.09
N PRO A 490 -17.85 -21.63 7.60
CA PRO A 490 -18.30 -21.70 6.20
C PRO A 490 -19.11 -20.47 5.75
N ALA A 491 -19.91 -19.90 6.66
CA ALA A 491 -20.73 -18.72 6.37
C ALA A 491 -19.91 -17.45 6.08
N LEU A 492 -18.79 -17.26 6.78
CA LEU A 492 -17.90 -16.13 6.57
C LEU A 492 -17.01 -16.33 5.36
N ARG A 493 -16.57 -17.55 5.10
CA ARG A 493 -15.84 -17.92 3.90
C ARG A 493 -16.65 -17.61 2.63
N ARG A 494 -17.92 -17.97 2.60
CA ARG A 494 -18.83 -17.69 1.48
C ARG A 494 -19.04 -16.20 1.26
N LYS A 495 -19.24 -15.41 2.32
CA LYS A 495 -19.36 -13.95 2.22
C LYS A 495 -18.09 -13.28 1.72
N ARG A 496 -16.91 -13.79 2.09
CA ARG A 496 -15.63 -13.32 1.59
C ARG A 496 -15.48 -13.62 0.10
N GLU A 497 -15.76 -14.85 -0.32
CA GLU A 497 -15.74 -15.27 -1.72
C GLU A 497 -16.72 -14.42 -2.56
N GLU A 498 -17.92 -14.13 -2.06
CA GLU A 498 -18.90 -13.25 -2.70
C GLU A 498 -18.38 -11.80 -2.83
N ALA A 499 -17.76 -11.25 -1.78
CA ALA A 499 -17.20 -9.88 -1.80
C ALA A 499 -16.08 -9.70 -2.83
N PHE A 500 -15.22 -10.71 -3.01
CA PHE A 500 -14.14 -10.67 -4.01
C PHE A 500 -14.59 -11.10 -5.40
N SER A 501 -15.66 -11.89 -5.54
CA SER A 501 -16.18 -12.32 -6.85
C SER A 501 -17.05 -11.26 -7.54
N GLU A 502 -17.60 -10.28 -6.83
CA GLU A 502 -18.31 -9.15 -7.45
C GLU A 502 -17.37 -8.24 -8.29
N GLY A 503 -16.06 -8.24 -8.02
CA GLY A 503 -15.06 -7.53 -8.82
C GLY A 503 -14.65 -8.25 -10.12
N ASP A 504 -14.91 -9.55 -10.25
CA ASP A 504 -14.54 -10.37 -11.42
C ASP A 504 -15.68 -10.57 -12.43
N LYS A 505 -16.85 -9.98 -12.21
CA LYS A 505 -17.95 -10.06 -13.18
C LYS A 505 -17.80 -8.94 -14.23
N PRO A 506 -17.81 -9.30 -15.54
CA PRO A 506 -17.61 -8.39 -16.66
C PRO A 506 -18.70 -7.30 -16.79
#